data_881c4fc4459a68bf0b4a20f16ea9a8e6
#
_entry.id   881c4fc4459a68bf0b4a20f16ea9a8e6
#
_cell.length_a   1.000
_cell.length_b   1.000
_cell.length_c   1.000
_cell.angle_alpha   90.00
_cell.angle_beta   90.00
_cell.angle_gamma   90.00
#
_symmetry.space_group_name_H-M   'P 1'
#
loop_
_entity.id
_entity.type
_entity.pdbx_description
1 polymer ?
#
loop_
_entity_poly.entity_id
_entity_poly.type
_entity_poly.pdbx_seq_one_letter_code
_entity_poly.pdbx_strand_id
1 'polypeptide(L)'
;MSFYNTIKRPFGLTYYYVKDEVLPVWRQTLQRADARREVSRRSAFRLPGVTLAELIGAHAFSGELIMDQMCMPPHAFQDATMNDHDDIRPLLAIAQATQARMIVELGTAHGSTVANLCKFCPDAHVWTVNAPAEEMTGDITTFELSKQSIGEVYRQHGYTPRVTQIFANTLELEMGAHLDGARIDFGIIDACHDTEFVMNDFSKLLPHMGERGVIVFHDTHPSMRRHLFGSYRACVRLREQGYDIRHLRETWWGVWTKNWDALPLAR
;
A
#
# COMPACT_ATOMS: atom_id res chain seq x y z
N MET A 1 14.73 -17.48 -23.64
CA MET A 1 14.78 -18.15 -22.31
C MET A 1 15.66 -17.28 -21.41
N SER A 2 15.13 -16.73 -20.34
CA SER A 2 15.85 -15.84 -19.44
C SER A 2 16.94 -16.63 -18.69
N PHE A 3 18.06 -15.98 -18.39
CA PHE A 3 19.15 -16.47 -17.51
C PHE A 3 18.61 -17.06 -16.20
N TYR A 4 17.53 -16.51 -15.71
CA TYR A 4 16.73 -16.94 -14.58
C TYR A 4 16.25 -18.42 -14.67
N ASN A 5 15.73 -18.84 -15.84
CA ASN A 5 15.27 -20.21 -16.05
C ASN A 5 16.43 -21.21 -16.20
N THR A 6 17.60 -20.73 -16.56
CA THR A 6 18.80 -21.57 -16.72
C THR A 6 19.42 -21.93 -15.35
N ILE A 7 19.37 -21.02 -14.37
CA ILE A 7 19.88 -21.27 -13.01
C ILE A 7 18.90 -22.12 -12.19
N LYS A 8 17.60 -21.97 -12.43
CA LYS A 8 16.54 -22.66 -11.66
C LYS A 8 16.62 -24.21 -11.80
N ARG A 9 17.03 -24.72 -12.96
CA ARG A 9 17.06 -26.15 -13.24
C ARG A 9 18.18 -26.93 -12.55
N PRO A 10 19.44 -26.50 -12.48
CA PRO A 10 20.51 -27.29 -11.89
C PRO A 10 20.63 -27.22 -10.36
N PHE A 11 20.09 -26.17 -9.70
CA PHE A 11 20.37 -25.91 -8.27
C PHE A 11 19.17 -26.02 -7.34
N GLY A 12 17.95 -26.27 -7.82
CA GLY A 12 16.77 -26.59 -7.00
C GLY A 12 16.62 -25.75 -5.73
N LEU A 13 16.69 -26.41 -4.56
CA LEU A 13 16.56 -25.78 -3.24
C LEU A 13 17.57 -24.66 -2.99
N THR A 14 18.80 -24.76 -3.50
CA THR A 14 19.82 -23.71 -3.36
C THR A 14 19.45 -22.43 -4.09
N TYR A 15 18.81 -22.58 -5.25
CA TYR A 15 18.29 -21.43 -6.02
C TYR A 15 17.20 -20.68 -5.22
N TYR A 16 16.23 -21.40 -4.65
CA TYR A 16 15.17 -20.79 -3.85
C TYR A 16 15.74 -20.10 -2.61
N TYR A 17 16.67 -20.75 -1.90
CA TYR A 17 17.33 -20.15 -0.75
C TYR A 17 18.07 -18.85 -1.13
N VAL A 18 18.83 -18.85 -2.23
CA VAL A 18 19.53 -17.63 -2.67
C VAL A 18 18.55 -16.56 -3.14
N LYS A 19 17.52 -16.93 -3.91
CA LYS A 19 16.50 -15.99 -4.39
C LYS A 19 15.68 -15.39 -3.25
N ASP A 20 15.17 -16.23 -2.35
CA ASP A 20 14.13 -15.84 -1.41
C ASP A 20 14.72 -15.37 -0.06
N GLU A 21 15.91 -15.85 0.30
CA GLU A 21 16.53 -15.50 1.58
C GLU A 21 17.77 -14.59 1.44
N VAL A 22 18.68 -14.92 0.52
CA VAL A 22 19.97 -14.21 0.44
C VAL A 22 19.91 -12.95 -0.40
N LEU A 23 19.39 -13.02 -1.63
CA LEU A 23 19.33 -11.85 -2.51
C LEU A 23 18.43 -10.74 -1.97
N PRO A 24 17.24 -11.03 -1.42
CA PRO A 24 16.42 -10.01 -0.78
C PRO A 24 17.13 -9.36 0.41
N VAL A 25 17.83 -10.13 1.26
CA VAL A 25 18.59 -9.61 2.40
C VAL A 25 19.73 -8.68 1.96
N TRP A 26 20.48 -9.03 0.93
CA TRP A 26 21.55 -8.19 0.38
C TRP A 26 21.01 -6.90 -0.22
N ARG A 27 19.99 -7.01 -1.06
CA ARG A 27 19.31 -5.84 -1.69
C ARG A 27 18.76 -4.91 -0.62
N GLN A 28 18.10 -5.47 0.39
CA GLN A 28 17.59 -4.77 1.55
C GLN A 28 18.68 -4.10 2.39
N THR A 29 19.81 -4.77 2.57
CA THR A 29 20.93 -4.21 3.34
C THR A 29 21.53 -2.99 2.66
N LEU A 30 21.67 -3.04 1.34
CA LEU A 30 22.15 -1.90 0.54
C LEU A 30 21.13 -0.76 0.52
N GLN A 31 19.86 -1.04 0.27
CA GLN A 31 18.80 -0.04 0.31
C GLN A 31 18.68 0.62 1.69
N ARG A 32 18.86 -0.15 2.78
CA ARG A 32 18.87 0.37 4.15
C ARG A 32 20.08 1.26 4.44
N ALA A 33 21.25 0.87 3.99
CA ALA A 33 22.44 1.68 4.20
C ALA A 33 22.29 3.03 3.50
N ASP A 34 21.76 3.02 2.26
CA ASP A 34 21.51 4.24 1.50
C ASP A 34 20.38 5.08 2.11
N ALA A 35 19.28 4.45 2.49
CA ALA A 35 18.16 5.11 3.11
C ALA A 35 18.51 5.70 4.48
N ARG A 36 19.25 4.98 5.32
CA ARG A 36 19.74 5.52 6.60
C ARG A 36 20.69 6.70 6.41
N ARG A 37 21.58 6.64 5.41
CA ARG A 37 22.46 7.75 5.06
C ARG A 37 21.67 8.95 4.56
N GLU A 38 20.66 8.73 3.75
CA GLU A 38 19.80 9.78 3.21
C GLU A 38 18.94 10.42 4.31
N VAL A 39 18.29 9.63 5.15
CA VAL A 39 17.53 10.13 6.31
C VAL A 39 18.43 10.82 7.33
N SER A 40 19.64 10.30 7.59
CA SER A 40 20.61 10.94 8.50
C SER A 40 21.12 12.27 7.95
N ARG A 41 21.33 12.37 6.65
CA ARG A 41 21.74 13.62 5.99
C ARG A 41 20.62 14.67 5.93
N ARG A 42 19.35 14.24 6.02
CA ARG A 42 18.17 15.06 5.81
C ARG A 42 17.19 14.99 6.99
N SER A 43 17.73 15.07 8.19
CA SER A 43 16.93 15.01 9.44
C SER A 43 15.77 16.02 9.49
N ALA A 44 15.82 17.07 8.66
CA ALA A 44 14.73 18.05 8.51
C ALA A 44 13.50 17.51 7.76
N PHE A 45 13.63 16.42 7.02
CA PHE A 45 12.56 15.86 6.18
C PHE A 45 11.88 14.64 6.78
N ARG A 46 11.85 14.52 8.10
CA ARG A 46 11.00 13.51 8.75
C ARG A 46 9.55 13.80 8.41
N LEU A 47 8.76 12.75 8.18
CA LEU A 47 7.32 12.91 7.99
C LEU A 47 6.73 13.49 9.27
N PRO A 48 6.04 14.65 9.23
CA PRO A 48 5.31 15.16 10.39
C PRO A 48 4.21 14.16 10.74
N GLY A 49 3.93 14.00 12.05
CA GLY A 49 2.87 13.12 12.49
C GLY A 49 1.52 13.81 12.47
N VAL A 50 0.48 13.04 12.14
CA VAL A 50 -0.93 13.40 12.33
C VAL A 50 -1.61 12.26 13.07
N THR A 51 -2.50 12.54 14.01
CA THR A 51 -3.32 11.51 14.66
C THR A 51 -4.58 11.24 13.84
N LEU A 52 -5.18 10.08 14.04
CA LEU A 52 -6.46 9.75 13.40
C LEU A 52 -7.54 10.78 13.79
N ALA A 53 -7.58 11.20 15.06
CA ALA A 53 -8.53 12.19 15.55
C ALA A 53 -8.33 13.58 14.90
N GLU A 54 -7.08 14.01 14.67
CA GLU A 54 -6.81 15.25 13.92
C GLU A 54 -7.28 15.14 12.47
N LEU A 55 -7.10 13.95 11.85
CA LEU A 55 -7.43 13.73 10.44
C LEU A 55 -8.94 13.66 10.19
N ILE A 56 -9.67 12.90 11.01
CA ILE A 56 -11.09 12.56 10.77
C ILE A 56 -12.03 12.89 11.96
N GLY A 57 -11.55 13.60 12.96
CA GLY A 57 -12.35 13.94 14.15
C GLY A 57 -12.55 12.73 15.08
N ALA A 58 -13.67 12.71 15.79
CA ALA A 58 -13.98 11.66 16.76
C ALA A 58 -14.51 10.36 16.12
N HIS A 59 -14.43 10.21 14.81
CA HIS A 59 -14.86 9.00 14.13
C HIS A 59 -13.98 7.81 14.55
N ALA A 60 -14.59 6.75 15.05
CA ALA A 60 -13.91 5.52 15.43
C ALA A 60 -14.52 4.36 14.67
N PHE A 61 -13.66 3.54 14.09
CA PHE A 61 -14.10 2.30 13.46
C PHE A 61 -14.53 1.29 14.52
N SER A 62 -15.69 0.67 14.30
CA SER A 62 -16.15 -0.47 15.06
C SER A 62 -16.69 -1.54 14.13
N GLY A 63 -16.27 -2.77 14.32
CA GLY A 63 -16.74 -3.89 13.52
C GLY A 63 -15.78 -5.07 13.54
N GLU A 64 -16.31 -6.25 13.20
CA GLU A 64 -15.53 -7.47 13.05
C GLU A 64 -14.95 -7.54 11.62
N LEU A 65 -13.64 -7.55 11.54
CA LEU A 65 -12.90 -7.61 10.28
C LEU A 65 -13.04 -8.98 9.60
N ILE A 66 -12.99 -8.96 8.28
CA ILE A 66 -12.70 -10.15 7.49
C ILE A 66 -11.20 -10.39 7.58
N MET A 67 -10.81 -11.51 8.17
CA MET A 67 -9.40 -11.85 8.38
C MET A 67 -8.97 -12.92 7.39
N ASP A 68 -7.76 -12.78 6.89
CA ASP A 68 -7.06 -13.80 6.13
C ASP A 68 -5.61 -13.93 6.65
N GLN A 69 -4.78 -14.69 5.95
CA GLN A 69 -3.38 -14.87 6.31
C GLN A 69 -2.54 -13.57 6.25
N MET A 70 -2.97 -12.60 5.47
CA MET A 70 -2.29 -11.30 5.33
C MET A 70 -2.73 -10.30 6.40
N CYS A 71 -3.98 -10.40 6.85
CA CYS A 71 -4.51 -9.65 7.99
C CYS A 71 -4.19 -10.34 9.32
N MET A 72 -2.99 -10.90 9.45
CA MET A 72 -2.60 -11.57 10.69
C MET A 72 -2.53 -10.57 11.84
N PRO A 73 -3.00 -10.99 13.05
CA PRO A 73 -2.91 -10.13 14.22
C PRO A 73 -1.44 -9.75 14.49
N PRO A 74 -1.19 -8.56 15.03
CA PRO A 74 0.16 -8.00 15.21
C PRO A 74 1.17 -8.93 15.92
N HIS A 75 0.70 -9.81 16.81
CA HIS A 75 1.55 -10.77 17.51
C HIS A 75 2.12 -11.90 16.64
N ALA A 76 1.68 -12.05 15.41
CA ALA A 76 2.29 -12.99 14.46
C ALA A 76 3.66 -12.52 13.95
N PHE A 77 3.95 -11.25 14.04
CA PHE A 77 5.28 -10.70 13.76
C PHE A 77 6.07 -10.64 15.08
N GLN A 78 7.05 -11.50 15.24
CA GLN A 78 7.87 -11.64 16.46
C GLN A 78 8.76 -10.42 16.79
N ASP A 79 8.50 -9.26 16.22
CA ASP A 79 9.22 -8.03 16.51
C ASP A 79 8.36 -7.16 17.44
N ALA A 80 8.74 -7.04 18.70
CA ALA A 80 8.05 -6.27 19.73
C ALA A 80 7.81 -4.79 19.37
N THR A 81 8.50 -4.27 18.35
CA THR A 81 8.30 -2.90 17.85
C THR A 81 7.16 -2.79 16.84
N MET A 82 6.59 -3.91 16.40
CA MET A 82 5.54 -3.98 15.38
C MET A 82 4.21 -4.49 15.92
N ASN A 83 4.17 -4.90 17.20
CA ASN A 83 3.07 -5.67 17.78
C ASN A 83 1.78 -4.90 18.06
N ASP A 84 1.79 -3.57 17.98
CA ASP A 84 0.68 -2.73 18.43
C ASP A 84 -0.04 -1.98 17.29
N HIS A 85 0.34 -2.24 16.03
CA HIS A 85 -0.22 -1.49 14.90
C HIS A 85 -1.31 -2.29 14.17
N ASP A 86 -2.54 -1.90 14.41
CA ASP A 86 -3.70 -2.36 13.65
C ASP A 86 -3.90 -1.42 12.44
N ASP A 87 -3.49 -1.86 11.28
CA ASP A 87 -3.51 -1.00 10.09
C ASP A 87 -4.85 -0.95 9.37
N ILE A 88 -5.65 -2.00 9.44
CA ILE A 88 -6.94 -2.08 8.73
C ILE A 88 -7.97 -1.14 9.34
N ARG A 89 -8.09 -1.06 10.68
CA ARG A 89 -9.12 -0.22 11.33
C ARG A 89 -8.95 1.26 11.06
N PRO A 90 -7.75 1.85 11.16
CA PRO A 90 -7.53 3.24 10.79
C PRO A 90 -7.86 3.54 9.32
N LEU A 91 -7.51 2.64 8.41
CA LEU A 91 -7.82 2.76 6.99
C LEU A 91 -9.34 2.80 6.76
N LEU A 92 -10.08 1.86 7.36
CA LEU A 92 -11.54 1.82 7.28
C LEU A 92 -12.20 3.03 7.92
N ALA A 93 -11.67 3.49 9.07
CA ALA A 93 -12.14 4.71 9.73
C ALA A 93 -12.04 5.94 8.80
N ILE A 94 -10.91 6.09 8.08
CA ILE A 94 -10.74 7.18 7.12
C ILE A 94 -11.74 7.04 5.96
N ALA A 95 -11.86 5.86 5.37
CA ALA A 95 -12.79 5.63 4.26
C ALA A 95 -14.25 5.92 4.63
N GLN A 96 -14.68 5.52 5.83
CA GLN A 96 -16.03 5.79 6.36
C GLN A 96 -16.24 7.27 6.66
N ALA A 97 -15.30 7.91 7.39
CA ALA A 97 -15.41 9.31 7.78
C ALA A 97 -15.44 10.24 6.55
N THR A 98 -14.69 9.93 5.50
CA THR A 98 -14.69 10.67 4.23
C THR A 98 -15.87 10.31 3.32
N GLN A 99 -16.66 9.29 3.68
CA GLN A 99 -17.75 8.76 2.86
C GLN A 99 -17.28 8.41 1.44
N ALA A 100 -16.14 7.74 1.37
CA ALA A 100 -15.51 7.37 0.10
C ALA A 100 -16.42 6.46 -0.72
N ARG A 101 -16.69 6.84 -1.98
CA ARG A 101 -17.49 6.07 -2.93
C ARG A 101 -16.64 5.50 -4.06
N MET A 102 -15.64 6.23 -4.49
CA MET A 102 -14.65 5.81 -5.48
C MET A 102 -13.34 5.51 -4.76
N ILE A 103 -13.02 4.23 -4.61
CA ILE A 103 -11.81 3.77 -3.94
C ILE A 103 -10.89 3.11 -4.97
N VAL A 104 -9.61 3.46 -4.96
CA VAL A 104 -8.60 2.82 -5.80
C VAL A 104 -7.49 2.26 -4.90
N GLU A 105 -7.21 0.97 -5.04
CA GLU A 105 -6.12 0.29 -4.36
C GLU A 105 -5.09 -0.21 -5.37
N LEU A 106 -3.84 0.13 -5.15
CA LEU A 106 -2.70 -0.43 -5.88
C LEU A 106 -2.02 -1.44 -4.95
N GLY A 107 -2.17 -2.73 -5.27
CA GLY A 107 -1.75 -3.87 -4.46
C GLY A 107 -2.92 -4.65 -3.87
N THR A 108 -3.58 -5.50 -4.69
CA THR A 108 -4.74 -6.29 -4.25
C THR A 108 -4.37 -7.40 -3.28
N ALA A 109 -3.23 -8.07 -3.51
CA ALA A 109 -2.86 -9.33 -2.88
C ALA A 109 -4.04 -10.34 -2.86
N HIS A 110 -4.33 -10.97 -1.74
CA HIS A 110 -5.50 -11.86 -1.59
C HIS A 110 -6.84 -11.11 -1.51
N GLY A 111 -6.83 -9.77 -1.36
CA GLY A 111 -8.01 -8.91 -1.42
C GLY A 111 -8.77 -8.78 -0.11
N SER A 112 -8.12 -8.97 1.04
CA SER A 112 -8.73 -8.75 2.37
C SER A 112 -9.04 -7.29 2.65
N THR A 113 -8.17 -6.37 2.25
CA THR A 113 -8.44 -4.92 2.34
C THR A 113 -9.66 -4.56 1.53
N VAL A 114 -9.75 -5.02 0.27
CA VAL A 114 -10.91 -4.83 -0.60
C VAL A 114 -12.19 -5.39 0.02
N ALA A 115 -12.13 -6.62 0.58
CA ALA A 115 -13.28 -7.25 1.22
C ALA A 115 -13.80 -6.43 2.41
N ASN A 116 -12.90 -5.92 3.25
CA ASN A 116 -13.25 -5.05 4.37
C ASN A 116 -13.80 -3.69 3.91
N LEU A 117 -13.20 -3.06 2.90
CA LEU A 117 -13.74 -1.83 2.31
C LEU A 117 -15.17 -2.07 1.78
N CYS A 118 -15.39 -3.17 1.06
CA CYS A 118 -16.73 -3.52 0.60
C CYS A 118 -17.71 -3.79 1.75
N LYS A 119 -17.28 -4.44 2.83
CA LYS A 119 -18.11 -4.71 4.00
C LYS A 119 -18.54 -3.44 4.72
N PHE A 120 -17.62 -2.52 4.93
CA PHE A 120 -17.80 -1.36 5.81
C PHE A 120 -18.09 -0.04 5.09
N CYS A 121 -17.91 0.01 3.77
CA CYS A 121 -18.28 1.13 2.91
C CYS A 121 -19.26 0.62 1.83
N PRO A 122 -20.54 0.38 2.17
CA PRO A 122 -21.49 -0.31 1.29
C PRO A 122 -21.78 0.44 -0.01
N ASP A 123 -21.65 1.77 0.00
CA ASP A 123 -21.84 2.63 -1.17
C ASP A 123 -20.59 2.78 -2.06
N ALA A 124 -19.47 2.18 -1.65
CA ALA A 124 -18.22 2.29 -2.39
C ALA A 124 -18.15 1.26 -3.53
N HIS A 125 -17.53 1.68 -4.63
CA HIS A 125 -16.96 0.80 -5.64
C HIS A 125 -15.43 0.85 -5.55
N VAL A 126 -14.80 -0.32 -5.56
CA VAL A 126 -13.35 -0.46 -5.39
C VAL A 126 -12.72 -0.88 -6.71
N TRP A 127 -11.80 -0.08 -7.25
CA TRP A 127 -10.86 -0.48 -8.28
C TRP A 127 -9.59 -0.97 -7.58
N THR A 128 -9.17 -2.19 -7.90
CA THR A 128 -7.97 -2.75 -7.29
C THR A 128 -7.04 -3.32 -8.36
N VAL A 129 -5.75 -3.08 -8.23
CA VAL A 129 -4.75 -3.38 -9.25
C VAL A 129 -3.70 -4.32 -8.68
N ASN A 130 -3.37 -5.38 -9.41
CA ASN A 130 -2.24 -6.26 -9.10
C ASN A 130 -1.68 -6.88 -10.38
N ALA A 131 -0.35 -6.95 -10.47
CA ALA A 131 0.28 -7.73 -11.52
C ALA A 131 0.28 -9.22 -11.12
N PRO A 132 -0.27 -10.13 -11.95
CA PRO A 132 -0.16 -11.56 -11.68
C PRO A 132 1.26 -12.06 -11.90
N ALA A 133 1.67 -13.07 -11.13
CA ALA A 133 3.02 -13.62 -11.19
C ALA A 133 3.43 -14.09 -12.60
N GLU A 134 2.45 -14.56 -13.36
CA GLU A 134 2.64 -15.05 -14.73
C GLU A 134 3.03 -13.93 -15.72
N GLU A 135 2.68 -12.68 -15.40
CA GLU A 135 2.91 -11.49 -16.24
C GLU A 135 4.05 -10.60 -15.69
N MET A 136 4.58 -10.94 -14.50
CA MET A 136 5.67 -10.18 -13.90
C MET A 136 7.02 -10.49 -14.57
N THR A 137 7.76 -9.45 -14.91
CA THR A 137 9.11 -9.54 -15.43
C THR A 137 10.09 -8.78 -14.53
N GLY A 138 11.20 -9.42 -14.18
CA GLY A 138 12.25 -8.84 -13.35
C GLY A 138 12.14 -9.16 -11.86
N ASP A 139 13.10 -8.65 -11.09
CA ASP A 139 13.15 -8.79 -9.63
C ASP A 139 12.35 -7.65 -8.99
N ILE A 140 11.10 -7.90 -8.65
CA ILE A 140 10.22 -6.91 -8.00
C ILE A 140 10.00 -7.35 -6.54
N THR A 141 10.06 -6.40 -5.61
CA THR A 141 9.82 -6.65 -4.18
C THR A 141 8.33 -6.62 -3.89
N THR A 142 7.63 -7.69 -4.28
CA THR A 142 6.19 -7.88 -4.02
C THR A 142 5.86 -9.37 -3.94
N PHE A 143 4.64 -9.69 -3.50
CA PHE A 143 4.17 -11.07 -3.47
C PHE A 143 3.87 -11.58 -4.88
N GLU A 144 4.45 -12.74 -5.22
CA GLU A 144 4.16 -13.43 -6.46
C GLU A 144 2.87 -14.25 -6.30
N LEU A 145 1.75 -13.70 -6.71
CA LEU A 145 0.44 -14.39 -6.67
C LEU A 145 -0.04 -14.73 -8.08
N SER A 146 -0.61 -15.93 -8.22
CA SER A 146 -1.29 -16.30 -9.44
C SER A 146 -2.53 -15.43 -9.66
N LYS A 147 -2.94 -15.25 -10.90
CA LYS A 147 -4.17 -14.53 -11.25
C LYS A 147 -5.42 -15.04 -10.52
N GLN A 148 -5.46 -16.33 -10.22
CA GLN A 148 -6.55 -16.95 -9.49
C GLN A 148 -6.56 -16.57 -8.00
N SER A 149 -5.39 -16.45 -7.37
CA SER A 149 -5.25 -16.13 -5.94
C SER A 149 -5.46 -14.63 -5.67
N ILE A 150 -5.14 -13.76 -6.65
CA ILE A 150 -5.36 -12.32 -6.50
C ILE A 150 -6.85 -12.04 -6.27
N GLY A 151 -7.18 -11.43 -5.14
CA GLY A 151 -8.54 -11.02 -4.80
C GLY A 151 -9.48 -12.16 -4.39
N GLU A 152 -8.98 -13.34 -4.03
CA GLU A 152 -9.81 -14.48 -3.67
C GLU A 152 -10.74 -14.19 -2.48
N VAL A 153 -10.28 -13.40 -1.49
CA VAL A 153 -11.04 -13.10 -0.27
C VAL A 153 -12.31 -12.32 -0.59
N TYR A 154 -12.22 -11.21 -1.33
CA TYR A 154 -13.42 -10.45 -1.66
C TYR A 154 -14.38 -11.23 -2.56
N ARG A 155 -13.88 -12.14 -3.42
CA ARG A 155 -14.73 -13.02 -4.25
C ARG A 155 -15.46 -14.04 -3.39
N GLN A 156 -14.77 -14.68 -2.43
CA GLN A 156 -15.39 -15.65 -1.50
C GLN A 156 -16.51 -15.00 -0.66
N HIS A 157 -16.37 -13.71 -0.35
CA HIS A 157 -17.40 -12.95 0.39
C HIS A 157 -18.46 -12.31 -0.51
N GLY A 158 -18.49 -12.60 -1.83
CA GLY A 158 -19.53 -12.16 -2.75
C GLY A 158 -19.44 -10.68 -3.15
N TYR A 159 -18.31 -10.01 -2.97
CA TYR A 159 -18.15 -8.58 -3.27
C TYR A 159 -17.78 -8.28 -4.72
N THR A 160 -17.63 -9.28 -5.58
CA THR A 160 -17.31 -9.12 -7.01
C THR A 160 -18.13 -8.03 -7.72
N PRO A 161 -19.46 -7.85 -7.48
CA PRO A 161 -20.24 -6.82 -8.19
C PRO A 161 -19.83 -5.38 -7.87
N ARG A 162 -19.08 -5.16 -6.78
CA ARG A 162 -18.61 -3.82 -6.35
C ARG A 162 -17.10 -3.65 -6.50
N VAL A 163 -16.44 -4.58 -7.19
CA VAL A 163 -14.99 -4.57 -7.37
C VAL A 163 -14.64 -4.66 -8.84
N THR A 164 -13.79 -3.76 -9.30
CA THR A 164 -13.14 -3.85 -10.61
C THR A 164 -11.69 -4.26 -10.39
N GLN A 165 -11.38 -5.53 -10.67
CA GLN A 165 -10.01 -6.03 -10.63
C GLN A 165 -9.29 -5.71 -11.93
N ILE A 166 -8.18 -5.01 -11.84
CA ILE A 166 -7.28 -4.72 -12.95
C ILE A 166 -6.01 -5.55 -12.77
N PHE A 167 -5.67 -6.35 -13.79
CA PHE A 167 -4.41 -7.10 -13.83
C PHE A 167 -3.41 -6.29 -14.64
N ALA A 168 -2.49 -5.60 -13.96
CA ALA A 168 -1.48 -4.77 -14.59
C ALA A 168 -0.29 -4.52 -13.67
N ASN A 169 0.87 -4.27 -14.27
CA ASN A 169 1.97 -3.62 -13.59
C ASN A 169 1.65 -2.12 -13.44
N THR A 170 1.75 -1.58 -12.23
CA THR A 170 1.43 -0.18 -11.97
C THR A 170 2.31 0.81 -12.73
N LEU A 171 3.52 0.41 -13.13
CA LEU A 171 4.37 1.23 -13.99
C LEU A 171 3.73 1.52 -15.36
N GLU A 172 2.98 0.56 -15.89
CA GLU A 172 2.35 0.61 -17.22
C GLU A 172 0.87 1.03 -17.14
N LEU A 173 0.33 1.19 -15.93
CA LEU A 173 -1.08 1.48 -15.70
C LEU A 173 -1.46 2.88 -16.19
N GLU A 174 -2.46 2.96 -17.03
CA GLU A 174 -3.14 4.19 -17.43
C GLU A 174 -4.44 4.35 -16.64
N MET A 175 -4.34 4.85 -15.40
CA MET A 175 -5.47 4.90 -14.45
C MET A 175 -6.70 5.63 -15.03
N GLY A 176 -6.47 6.72 -15.78
CA GLY A 176 -7.56 7.49 -16.40
C GLY A 176 -8.43 6.71 -17.36
N ALA A 177 -7.89 5.69 -18.01
CA ALA A 177 -8.64 4.83 -18.93
C ALA A 177 -9.67 3.93 -18.20
N HIS A 178 -9.49 3.70 -16.91
CA HIS A 178 -10.35 2.86 -16.10
C HIS A 178 -11.40 3.63 -15.30
N LEU A 179 -11.20 4.94 -15.08
CA LEU A 179 -12.05 5.73 -14.20
C LEU A 179 -13.24 6.40 -14.91
N ASP A 180 -13.27 6.41 -16.25
CA ASP A 180 -14.31 7.07 -17.06
C ASP A 180 -14.64 8.51 -16.58
N GLY A 181 -13.59 9.25 -16.24
CA GLY A 181 -13.70 10.62 -15.73
C GLY A 181 -14.12 10.78 -14.26
N ALA A 182 -14.43 9.69 -13.56
CA ALA A 182 -14.73 9.74 -12.14
C ALA A 182 -13.53 10.19 -11.30
N ARG A 183 -13.81 10.79 -10.14
CA ARG A 183 -12.78 11.26 -9.22
C ARG A 183 -12.60 10.29 -8.06
N ILE A 184 -11.35 10.02 -7.71
CA ILE A 184 -10.98 9.14 -6.61
C ILE A 184 -11.21 9.87 -5.28
N ASP A 185 -12.01 9.29 -4.40
CA ASP A 185 -12.20 9.78 -3.03
C ASP A 185 -11.09 9.25 -2.11
N PHE A 186 -10.68 7.98 -2.30
CA PHE A 186 -9.71 7.32 -1.44
C PHE A 186 -8.76 6.43 -2.25
N GLY A 187 -7.48 6.75 -2.21
CA GLY A 187 -6.41 6.02 -2.88
C GLY A 187 -5.56 5.26 -1.86
N ILE A 188 -5.20 4.01 -2.17
CA ILE A 188 -4.36 3.15 -1.33
C ILE A 188 -3.17 2.69 -2.16
N ILE A 189 -1.96 2.96 -1.68
CA ILE A 189 -0.70 2.53 -2.31
C ILE A 189 -0.05 1.49 -1.42
N ASP A 190 -0.17 0.23 -1.81
CA ASP A 190 0.30 -0.95 -1.09
C ASP A 190 0.75 -2.07 -2.05
N ALA A 191 1.33 -1.70 -3.20
CA ALA A 191 1.81 -2.66 -4.21
C ALA A 191 3.29 -3.02 -3.98
N CYS A 192 4.17 -2.54 -4.82
CA CYS A 192 5.61 -2.72 -4.67
C CYS A 192 6.19 -1.61 -3.76
N HIS A 193 6.94 -2.00 -2.74
CA HIS A 193 7.51 -1.06 -1.76
C HIS A 193 8.85 -0.43 -2.18
N ASP A 194 9.31 -0.65 -3.41
CA ASP A 194 10.47 0.05 -3.93
C ASP A 194 10.13 1.53 -4.18
N THR A 195 11.04 2.42 -3.81
CA THR A 195 10.82 3.88 -3.82
C THR A 195 10.25 4.41 -5.13
N GLU A 196 10.79 3.96 -6.25
CA GLU A 196 10.38 4.44 -7.57
C GLU A 196 8.97 3.98 -7.95
N PHE A 197 8.56 2.77 -7.49
CA PHE A 197 7.20 2.27 -7.69
C PHE A 197 6.20 3.09 -6.87
N VAL A 198 6.46 3.31 -5.59
CA VAL A 198 5.57 4.11 -4.73
C VAL A 198 5.42 5.54 -5.25
N MET A 199 6.51 6.16 -5.75
CA MET A 199 6.45 7.49 -6.38
C MET A 199 5.64 7.47 -7.68
N ASN A 200 5.82 6.44 -8.51
CA ASN A 200 5.03 6.24 -9.71
C ASN A 200 3.55 6.07 -9.38
N ASP A 201 3.22 5.22 -8.43
CA ASP A 201 1.86 4.93 -8.00
C ASP A 201 1.14 6.20 -7.52
N PHE A 202 1.83 7.02 -6.73
CA PHE A 202 1.31 8.33 -6.35
C PHE A 202 1.03 9.21 -7.57
N SER A 203 1.96 9.26 -8.52
CA SER A 203 1.82 10.07 -9.75
C SER A 203 0.64 9.61 -10.62
N LYS A 204 0.32 8.31 -10.61
CA LYS A 204 -0.82 7.74 -11.34
C LYS A 204 -2.17 8.06 -10.69
N LEU A 205 -2.24 8.15 -9.36
CA LEU A 205 -3.48 8.47 -8.66
C LEU A 205 -3.73 9.99 -8.58
N LEU A 206 -2.69 10.78 -8.34
CA LEU A 206 -2.77 12.21 -8.03
C LEU A 206 -3.64 13.03 -9.01
N PRO A 207 -3.54 12.89 -10.35
CA PRO A 207 -4.34 13.67 -11.30
C PRO A 207 -5.83 13.39 -11.22
N HIS A 208 -6.21 12.24 -10.67
CA HIS A 208 -7.59 11.76 -10.61
C HIS A 208 -8.23 11.98 -9.24
N MET A 209 -7.49 12.48 -8.25
CA MET A 209 -8.02 12.73 -6.92
C MET A 209 -9.09 13.82 -6.92
N GLY A 210 -10.18 13.55 -6.21
CA GLY A 210 -11.20 14.53 -5.88
C GLY A 210 -10.66 15.64 -4.98
N GLU A 211 -11.38 16.74 -4.84
CA GLU A 211 -10.96 17.89 -4.01
C GLU A 211 -10.79 17.52 -2.53
N ARG A 212 -11.52 16.55 -2.05
CA ARG A 212 -11.42 16.00 -0.68
C ARG A 212 -10.78 14.63 -0.64
N GLY A 213 -10.10 14.23 -1.72
CA GLY A 213 -9.48 12.94 -1.85
C GLY A 213 -8.31 12.76 -0.88
N VAL A 214 -8.17 11.53 -0.42
CA VAL A 214 -7.09 11.10 0.47
C VAL A 214 -6.31 9.98 -0.21
N ILE A 215 -4.98 10.05 -0.18
CA ILE A 215 -4.11 8.93 -0.56
C ILE A 215 -3.38 8.45 0.70
N VAL A 216 -3.40 7.14 0.93
CA VAL A 216 -2.62 6.51 1.98
C VAL A 216 -1.51 5.64 1.38
N PHE A 217 -0.36 5.61 2.06
CA PHE A 217 0.83 4.86 1.66
C PHE A 217 1.14 3.85 2.75
N HIS A 218 1.16 2.57 2.42
CA HIS A 218 1.52 1.54 3.40
C HIS A 218 3.02 1.50 3.67
N ASP A 219 3.41 0.94 4.81
CA ASP A 219 4.79 0.68 5.20
C ASP A 219 5.68 1.94 5.29
N THR A 220 5.13 3.03 5.80
CA THR A 220 5.84 4.30 5.93
C THR A 220 6.44 4.57 7.30
N HIS A 221 6.33 3.63 8.26
CA HIS A 221 6.89 3.83 9.59
C HIS A 221 8.42 3.84 9.55
N PRO A 222 9.09 4.86 10.14
CA PRO A 222 10.54 5.02 10.04
C PRO A 222 11.35 3.93 10.78
N SER A 223 10.74 3.16 11.68
CA SER A 223 11.37 2.04 12.37
C SER A 223 11.22 0.71 11.65
N MET A 224 10.52 0.68 10.51
CA MET A 224 10.36 -0.55 9.75
C MET A 224 11.69 -1.17 9.40
N ARG A 225 11.83 -2.41 9.78
CA ARG A 225 12.98 -3.22 9.41
C ARG A 225 12.64 -3.91 8.09
N ARG A 226 13.65 -4.12 7.25
CA ARG A 226 13.60 -4.85 5.98
C ARG A 226 13.17 -4.00 4.78
N HIS A 227 12.71 -4.68 3.75
CA HIS A 227 12.49 -4.26 2.37
C HIS A 227 11.42 -3.17 2.17
N LEU A 228 10.72 -2.81 3.22
CA LEU A 228 9.61 -1.87 3.18
C LEU A 228 10.04 -0.39 3.34
N PHE A 229 11.31 -0.14 3.61
CA PHE A 229 11.83 1.22 3.82
C PHE A 229 11.73 2.12 2.58
N GLY A 230 11.51 1.53 1.40
CA GLY A 230 11.32 2.26 0.17
C GLY A 230 10.07 3.13 0.16
N SER A 231 8.97 2.70 0.78
CA SER A 231 7.75 3.49 0.92
C SER A 231 7.97 4.75 1.77
N TYR A 232 8.63 4.63 2.92
CA TYR A 232 9.02 5.80 3.72
C TYR A 232 9.89 6.78 2.94
N ARG A 233 10.90 6.25 2.21
CA ARG A 233 11.79 7.06 1.39
C ARG A 233 11.06 7.78 0.27
N ALA A 234 10.09 7.12 -0.38
CA ALA A 234 9.24 7.73 -1.38
C ALA A 234 8.45 8.91 -0.80
N CYS A 235 7.83 8.73 0.36
CA CYS A 235 7.11 9.79 1.05
C CYS A 235 8.01 10.98 1.40
N VAL A 236 9.25 10.74 1.85
CA VAL A 236 10.23 11.80 2.11
C VAL A 236 10.58 12.56 0.82
N ARG A 237 10.83 11.86 -0.30
CA ARG A 237 11.12 12.49 -1.59
C ARG A 237 9.93 13.27 -2.15
N LEU A 238 8.72 12.75 -2.02
CA LEU A 238 7.51 13.47 -2.42
C LEU A 238 7.33 14.76 -1.61
N ARG A 239 7.67 14.75 -0.32
CA ARG A 239 7.70 15.99 0.48
C ARG A 239 8.72 17.00 -0.03
N GLU A 240 9.90 16.56 -0.45
CA GLU A 240 10.90 17.43 -1.08
C GLU A 240 10.39 18.07 -2.39
N GLN A 241 9.46 17.40 -3.07
CA GLN A 241 8.78 17.91 -4.25
C GLN A 241 7.59 18.83 -3.92
N GLY A 242 7.30 19.07 -2.62
CA GLY A 242 6.26 19.99 -2.17
C GLY A 242 4.93 19.34 -1.79
N TYR A 243 4.81 18.02 -1.83
CA TYR A 243 3.60 17.33 -1.37
C TYR A 243 3.61 17.19 0.16
N ASP A 244 2.60 17.70 0.85
CA ASP A 244 2.51 17.57 2.31
C ASP A 244 2.02 16.17 2.70
N ILE A 245 2.95 15.22 2.79
CA ILE A 245 2.68 13.87 3.26
C ILE A 245 3.00 13.81 4.74
N ARG A 246 2.08 13.28 5.55
CA ARG A 246 2.22 13.13 7.00
C ARG A 246 2.12 11.66 7.37
N HIS A 247 2.76 11.28 8.46
CA HIS A 247 2.66 9.92 9.01
C HIS A 247 1.47 9.85 9.97
N LEU A 248 0.55 8.92 9.74
CA LEU A 248 -0.54 8.63 10.66
C LEU A 248 0.03 7.91 11.88
N ARG A 249 0.04 8.59 13.03
CA ARG A 249 0.65 8.09 14.27
C ARG A 249 0.03 6.76 14.69
N GLU A 250 0.84 5.89 15.27
CA GLU A 250 0.44 4.56 15.75
C GLU A 250 -0.04 3.60 14.65
N THR A 251 0.33 3.87 13.38
CA THR A 251 0.03 3.02 12.23
C THR A 251 1.25 2.89 11.32
N TRP A 252 1.12 2.13 10.25
CA TRP A 252 2.11 2.04 9.18
C TRP A 252 1.79 2.94 7.98
N TRP A 253 0.78 3.78 8.10
CA TRP A 253 0.29 4.62 7.01
C TRP A 253 0.94 5.99 6.96
N GLY A 254 1.39 6.39 5.77
CA GLY A 254 1.54 7.78 5.38
C GLY A 254 0.23 8.27 4.77
N VAL A 255 -0.05 9.56 4.88
CA VAL A 255 -1.28 10.17 4.38
C VAL A 255 -0.98 11.43 3.61
N TRP A 256 -1.61 11.58 2.47
CA TRP A 256 -1.68 12.81 1.69
C TRP A 256 -3.12 13.22 1.43
N THR A 257 -3.39 14.52 1.49
CA THR A 257 -4.65 15.14 1.03
C THR A 257 -4.39 16.55 0.55
N LYS A 258 -5.24 17.05 -0.34
CA LYS A 258 -5.21 18.46 -0.73
C LYS A 258 -5.69 19.38 0.40
N ASN A 259 -6.48 18.87 1.32
CA ASN A 259 -7.27 19.65 2.29
C ASN A 259 -6.72 19.62 3.72
N TRP A 260 -5.40 19.71 3.88
CA TRP A 260 -4.81 19.79 5.23
C TRP A 260 -5.35 20.95 6.07
N ASP A 261 -5.78 22.06 5.44
CA ASP A 261 -6.33 23.23 6.12
C ASP A 261 -7.81 23.07 6.51
N ALA A 262 -8.49 22.04 5.99
CA ALA A 262 -9.90 21.78 6.23
C ALA A 262 -10.12 20.53 7.14
N LEU A 263 -9.21 20.28 8.06
CA LEU A 263 -9.36 19.21 9.03
C LEU A 263 -10.45 19.51 10.08
N PRO A 264 -11.19 18.52 10.56
CA PRO A 264 -11.15 17.11 10.15
C PRO A 264 -11.82 16.86 8.79
N LEU A 265 -11.36 15.83 8.06
CA LEU A 265 -11.87 15.46 6.74
C LEU A 265 -13.25 14.77 6.77
N ALA A 266 -13.75 14.43 7.94
CA ALA A 266 -15.05 13.80 8.11
C ALA A 266 -16.18 14.65 7.50
N ARG A 267 -17.18 13.97 6.92
CA ARG A 267 -18.39 14.59 6.33
C ARG A 267 -19.57 14.48 7.30
#